data_2cb17c36a2a1ac248dffe87a1001d1a4
#
_entry.id   2cb17c36a2a1ac248dffe87a1001d1a4
#
_cell.length_a   1.000
_cell.length_b   1.000
_cell.length_c   1.000
_cell.angle_alpha   90.00
_cell.angle_beta   90.00
_cell.angle_gamma   90.00
#
_symmetry.space_group_name_H-M   'P 1'
#
loop_
_entity.id
_entity.type
_entity.pdbx_description
1 polymer ?
#
loop_
_entity_poly.entity_id
_entity_poly.type
_entity_poly.pdbx_seq_one_letter_code
_entity_poly.pdbx_strand_id
1 'polypeptide(L)'
;MVERFLSQTSFTSQEDFIKNLKINVPENFNFGYDVVDAWAAEQPDKPALLWTNDQGECRQFTFADMKRYTDMTASYFQSLGIGHGDMVMLILKRRYEFWFSIVALHKLGAVVIPATHLLTKKDIVYRCNAADIKMIVCAGESVITDHITAAMPESPSVKRLVSVGPEAPEGFEDFHKGIEAAAPFVKPEHPNTNDDISLMYFTSGTTGEPKMVAHDFTYPLGHIVTGSFWHNLKESSLHLTIADTGWGKAVWGKLYGQWIAGANVFVYDHEKFTPAAILEKIQDYHVTSLCAPPTIFRFLIHEDLTKYDLSSLEYCTIAGEALNPAVFETFKKLTGIKLMEGFGPVSYTHLRAHETDQYL
;
A
#
# COMPACT_ATOMS: atom_id res chain seq x y z
N MET A 1 -15.88 -1.03 12.17
CA MET A 1 -14.98 -2.06 11.54
C MET A 1 -13.89 -2.54 12.51
N VAL A 2 -13.10 -1.67 13.12
CA VAL A 2 -12.05 -2.07 14.09
C VAL A 2 -12.58 -2.96 15.21
N GLU A 3 -13.78 -2.67 15.70
CA GLU A 3 -14.50 -3.43 16.75
C GLU A 3 -14.80 -4.90 16.38
N ARG A 4 -14.75 -5.25 15.09
CA ARG A 4 -14.86 -6.65 14.66
C ARG A 4 -13.63 -7.47 15.02
N PHE A 5 -12.48 -6.81 15.06
CA PHE A 5 -11.17 -7.44 15.20
C PHE A 5 -10.51 -7.16 16.55
N LEU A 6 -10.99 -6.19 17.31
CA LEU A 6 -10.47 -5.87 18.64
C LEU A 6 -11.53 -6.10 19.73
N SER A 7 -11.11 -6.74 20.81
CA SER A 7 -11.96 -6.89 22.01
C SER A 7 -12.13 -5.58 22.78
N GLN A 8 -11.18 -4.66 22.63
CA GLN A 8 -11.15 -3.33 23.25
C GLN A 8 -10.50 -2.34 22.29
N THR A 9 -11.13 -1.18 22.08
CA THR A 9 -10.68 -0.14 21.11
C THR A 9 -10.16 1.13 21.77
N SER A 10 -10.32 1.27 23.10
CA SER A 10 -9.80 2.39 23.88
C SER A 10 -9.04 1.91 25.09
N PHE A 11 -7.93 2.57 25.41
CA PHE A 11 -7.02 2.21 26.49
C PHE A 11 -6.69 3.42 27.34
N THR A 12 -6.60 3.24 28.65
CA THR A 12 -6.37 4.32 29.61
C THR A 12 -4.89 4.61 29.86
N SER A 13 -4.01 3.66 29.53
CA SER A 13 -2.55 3.79 29.67
C SER A 13 -1.82 2.84 28.72
N GLN A 14 -0.50 3.02 28.61
CA GLN A 14 0.36 2.08 27.87
C GLN A 14 0.30 0.66 28.47
N GLU A 15 0.26 0.55 29.78
CA GLU A 15 0.14 -0.76 30.47
C GLU A 15 -1.18 -1.45 30.16
N ASP A 16 -2.28 -0.68 30.16
CA ASP A 16 -3.60 -1.15 29.74
C ASP A 16 -3.58 -1.65 28.30
N PHE A 17 -2.97 -0.86 27.40
CA PHE A 17 -2.81 -1.24 25.99
C PHE A 17 -2.03 -2.56 25.83
N ILE A 18 -0.83 -2.67 26.42
CA ILE A 18 0.00 -3.87 26.32
C ILE A 18 -0.72 -5.12 26.89
N LYS A 19 -1.44 -4.95 27.98
CA LYS A 19 -2.13 -6.07 28.67
C LYS A 19 -3.39 -6.53 27.94
N ASN A 20 -4.16 -5.60 27.39
CA ASN A 20 -5.53 -5.83 26.96
C ASN A 20 -5.74 -5.73 25.43
N LEU A 21 -4.74 -5.27 24.67
CA LEU A 21 -4.82 -5.34 23.22
C LEU A 21 -4.83 -6.81 22.78
N LYS A 22 -5.95 -7.24 22.22
CA LYS A 22 -6.12 -8.58 21.66
C LYS A 22 -6.79 -8.47 20.31
N ILE A 23 -6.12 -9.00 19.29
CA ILE A 23 -6.64 -9.07 17.94
C ILE A 23 -7.37 -10.41 17.80
N ASN A 24 -8.66 -10.34 17.47
CA ASN A 24 -9.48 -11.48 17.13
C ASN A 24 -9.23 -11.78 15.64
N VAL A 25 -8.59 -12.89 15.35
CA VAL A 25 -8.29 -13.32 13.99
C VAL A 25 -9.41 -14.23 13.51
N PRO A 26 -10.22 -13.85 12.50
CA PRO A 26 -11.22 -14.72 11.91
C PRO A 26 -10.59 -15.94 11.26
N GLU A 27 -11.32 -17.04 11.19
CA GLU A 27 -10.94 -18.19 10.38
C GLU A 27 -10.94 -17.80 8.89
N ASN A 28 -9.86 -18.13 8.18
CA ASN A 28 -9.68 -17.83 6.75
C ASN A 28 -9.89 -16.34 6.42
N PHE A 29 -9.33 -15.46 7.28
CA PHE A 29 -9.40 -14.02 7.08
C PHE A 29 -8.92 -13.60 5.68
N ASN A 30 -9.71 -12.75 5.02
CA ASN A 30 -9.35 -12.19 3.73
C ASN A 30 -9.68 -10.70 3.69
N PHE A 31 -8.66 -9.86 3.56
CA PHE A 31 -8.82 -8.41 3.58
C PHE A 31 -9.82 -7.89 2.54
N GLY A 32 -9.88 -8.53 1.37
CA GLY A 32 -10.83 -8.15 0.30
C GLY A 32 -12.28 -8.36 0.74
N TYR A 33 -12.59 -9.48 1.40
CA TYR A 33 -13.95 -9.80 1.82
C TYR A 33 -14.30 -9.23 3.19
N ASP A 34 -13.42 -9.40 4.19
CA ASP A 34 -13.73 -9.08 5.58
C ASP A 34 -13.59 -7.59 5.90
N VAL A 35 -12.88 -6.83 5.03
CA VAL A 35 -12.73 -5.38 5.20
C VAL A 35 -13.38 -4.62 4.04
N VAL A 36 -12.93 -4.81 2.80
CA VAL A 36 -13.38 -4.00 1.65
C VAL A 36 -14.85 -4.26 1.33
N ASP A 37 -15.22 -5.53 1.14
CA ASP A 37 -16.61 -5.89 0.83
C ASP A 37 -17.54 -5.66 2.01
N ALA A 38 -17.03 -5.83 3.24
CA ALA A 38 -17.79 -5.53 4.45
C ALA A 38 -18.12 -4.04 4.57
N TRP A 39 -17.16 -3.14 4.32
CA TRP A 39 -17.44 -1.70 4.24
C TRP A 39 -18.43 -1.36 3.13
N ALA A 40 -18.26 -1.95 1.94
CA ALA A 40 -19.19 -1.74 0.83
C ALA A 40 -20.63 -2.16 1.16
N ALA A 41 -20.79 -3.20 1.99
CA ALA A 41 -22.11 -3.64 2.44
C ALA A 41 -22.71 -2.74 3.54
N GLU A 42 -21.88 -2.25 4.47
CA GLU A 42 -22.33 -1.45 5.62
C GLU A 42 -22.50 0.03 5.28
N GLN A 43 -21.55 0.60 4.54
CA GLN A 43 -21.47 2.02 4.20
C GLN A 43 -21.00 2.18 2.74
N PRO A 44 -21.84 1.85 1.74
CA PRO A 44 -21.43 1.81 0.32
C PRO A 44 -20.85 3.13 -0.18
N ASP A 45 -21.41 4.25 0.27
CA ASP A 45 -21.01 5.60 -0.18
C ASP A 45 -19.82 6.17 0.61
N LYS A 46 -19.29 5.43 1.59
CA LYS A 46 -18.14 5.88 2.39
C LYS A 46 -16.91 6.02 1.50
N PRO A 47 -16.24 7.20 1.52
CA PRO A 47 -14.99 7.42 0.80
C PRO A 47 -13.89 6.44 1.24
N ALA A 48 -13.24 5.80 0.28
CA ALA A 48 -12.16 4.84 0.51
C ALA A 48 -10.81 5.33 -0.03
N LEU A 49 -10.81 5.91 -1.25
CA LEU A 49 -9.59 6.34 -1.93
C LEU A 49 -9.85 7.63 -2.70
N LEU A 50 -9.06 8.66 -2.43
CA LEU A 50 -9.00 9.90 -3.19
C LEU A 50 -7.65 9.98 -3.88
N TRP A 51 -7.65 9.96 -5.21
CA TRP A 51 -6.45 10.00 -6.04
C TRP A 51 -6.41 11.27 -6.89
N THR A 52 -5.22 11.86 -7.01
CA THR A 52 -4.97 12.98 -7.93
C THR A 52 -3.56 12.88 -8.51
N ASN A 53 -3.32 13.54 -9.64
CA ASN A 53 -2.01 13.58 -10.31
C ASN A 53 -1.53 15.02 -10.60
N ASP A 54 -0.37 15.14 -11.25
CA ASP A 54 0.22 16.42 -11.67
C ASP A 54 -0.58 17.13 -12.79
N GLN A 55 -1.41 16.40 -13.53
CA GLN A 55 -2.26 16.94 -14.59
C GLN A 55 -3.56 17.51 -14.05
N GLY A 56 -3.81 17.41 -12.74
CA GLY A 56 -5.03 17.89 -12.11
C GLY A 56 -6.22 16.94 -12.24
N GLU A 57 -6.00 15.72 -12.73
CA GLU A 57 -7.03 14.70 -12.68
C GLU A 57 -7.30 14.31 -11.22
N CYS A 58 -8.56 14.09 -10.90
CA CYS A 58 -9.00 13.70 -9.56
C CYS A 58 -10.02 12.56 -9.66
N ARG A 59 -9.86 11.54 -8.84
CA ARG A 59 -10.75 10.37 -8.74
C ARG A 59 -11.05 10.09 -7.29
N GLN A 60 -12.32 10.11 -6.93
CA GLN A 60 -12.81 9.65 -5.63
C GLN A 60 -13.49 8.30 -5.80
N PHE A 61 -13.07 7.32 -5.02
CA PHE A 61 -13.68 5.99 -4.96
C PHE A 61 -14.30 5.76 -3.59
N THR A 62 -15.53 5.27 -3.58
CA THR A 62 -16.21 4.78 -2.37
C THR A 62 -15.85 3.31 -2.12
N PHE A 63 -16.24 2.76 -0.96
CA PHE A 63 -16.06 1.33 -0.74
C PHE A 63 -16.92 0.48 -1.69
N ALA A 64 -18.09 0.96 -2.12
CA ALA A 64 -18.87 0.29 -3.17
C ALA A 64 -18.11 0.27 -4.51
N ASP A 65 -17.45 1.38 -4.88
CA ASP A 65 -16.58 1.42 -6.05
C ASP A 65 -15.40 0.47 -5.89
N MET A 66 -14.73 0.48 -4.74
CA MET A 66 -13.60 -0.43 -4.48
C MET A 66 -14.03 -1.89 -4.61
N LYS A 67 -15.17 -2.27 -4.03
CA LYS A 67 -15.71 -3.63 -4.22
C LYS A 67 -15.92 -3.93 -5.69
N ARG A 68 -16.63 -3.05 -6.42
CA ARG A 68 -16.93 -3.23 -7.85
C ARG A 68 -15.67 -3.40 -8.69
N TYR A 69 -14.70 -2.48 -8.58
CA TYR A 69 -13.48 -2.54 -9.36
C TYR A 69 -12.58 -3.69 -8.98
N THR A 70 -12.52 -4.06 -7.69
CA THR A 70 -11.73 -5.24 -7.27
C THR A 70 -12.37 -6.54 -7.70
N ASP A 71 -13.69 -6.64 -7.76
CA ASP A 71 -14.40 -7.81 -8.32
C ASP A 71 -14.15 -7.93 -9.83
N MET A 72 -14.26 -6.83 -10.60
CA MET A 72 -13.94 -6.80 -12.02
C MET A 72 -12.48 -7.20 -12.28
N THR A 73 -11.54 -6.67 -11.49
CA THR A 73 -10.12 -7.00 -11.60
C THR A 73 -9.84 -8.47 -11.24
N ALA A 74 -10.49 -8.99 -10.20
CA ALA A 74 -10.36 -10.39 -9.82
C ALA A 74 -10.88 -11.33 -10.92
N SER A 75 -12.05 -11.03 -11.49
CA SER A 75 -12.59 -11.78 -12.62
C SER A 75 -11.67 -11.74 -13.84
N TYR A 76 -11.13 -10.56 -14.16
CA TYR A 76 -10.17 -10.42 -15.25
C TYR A 76 -8.90 -11.26 -15.00
N PHE A 77 -8.31 -11.17 -13.82
CA PHE A 77 -7.12 -11.97 -13.49
C PHE A 77 -7.39 -13.48 -13.48
N GLN A 78 -8.58 -13.92 -13.04
CA GLN A 78 -9.00 -15.32 -13.18
C GLN A 78 -9.03 -15.73 -14.65
N SER A 79 -9.55 -14.89 -15.56
CA SER A 79 -9.58 -15.19 -16.99
C SER A 79 -8.19 -15.31 -17.62
N LEU A 80 -7.18 -14.66 -17.01
CA LEU A 80 -5.76 -14.80 -17.38
C LEU A 80 -5.08 -16.02 -16.76
N GLY A 81 -5.81 -16.80 -15.97
CA GLY A 81 -5.31 -18.02 -15.32
C GLY A 81 -4.63 -17.79 -13.97
N ILE A 82 -4.91 -16.66 -13.29
CA ILE A 82 -4.40 -16.38 -11.95
C ILE A 82 -5.40 -16.88 -10.90
N GLY A 83 -4.89 -17.58 -9.90
CA GLY A 83 -5.66 -18.14 -8.80
C GLY A 83 -4.84 -18.28 -7.51
N HIS A 84 -5.32 -19.13 -6.61
CA HIS A 84 -4.71 -19.37 -5.31
C HIS A 84 -3.22 -19.74 -5.41
N GLY A 85 -2.40 -19.06 -4.60
CA GLY A 85 -0.94 -19.28 -4.50
C GLY A 85 -0.12 -18.72 -5.67
N ASP A 86 -0.74 -18.19 -6.73
CA ASP A 86 0.00 -17.64 -7.86
C ASP A 86 0.68 -16.33 -7.53
N MET A 87 1.93 -16.18 -7.93
CA MET A 87 2.75 -15.00 -7.69
C MET A 87 2.53 -13.95 -8.77
N VAL A 88 2.12 -12.74 -8.35
CA VAL A 88 1.87 -11.61 -9.26
C VAL A 88 2.64 -10.38 -8.83
N MET A 89 3.49 -9.84 -9.71
CA MET A 89 4.28 -8.64 -9.45
C MET A 89 3.52 -7.38 -9.91
N LEU A 90 3.44 -6.37 -9.01
CA LEU A 90 2.80 -5.09 -9.27
C LEU A 90 3.85 -3.98 -9.32
N ILE A 91 4.02 -3.33 -10.49
CA ILE A 91 4.93 -2.19 -10.72
C ILE A 91 4.07 -0.98 -11.13
N LEU A 92 3.30 -0.43 -10.20
CA LEU A 92 2.22 0.52 -10.49
C LEU A 92 2.45 1.95 -9.95
N LYS A 93 3.67 2.29 -9.52
CA LYS A 93 3.98 3.63 -8.98
C LYS A 93 2.94 4.03 -7.91
N ARG A 94 2.18 5.09 -8.17
CA ARG A 94 1.10 5.59 -7.31
C ARG A 94 -0.25 5.59 -8.03
N ARG A 95 -0.40 4.74 -9.08
CA ARG A 95 -1.65 4.57 -9.82
C ARG A 95 -2.72 3.95 -8.93
N TYR A 96 -3.99 4.40 -9.04
CA TYR A 96 -5.09 3.87 -8.23
C TYR A 96 -5.39 2.40 -8.55
N GLU A 97 -5.01 1.89 -9.69
CA GLU A 97 -5.13 0.49 -10.10
C GLU A 97 -4.30 -0.46 -9.22
N PHE A 98 -3.32 0.07 -8.47
CA PHE A 98 -2.62 -0.71 -7.45
C PHE A 98 -3.59 -1.25 -6.40
N TRP A 99 -4.52 -0.41 -5.92
CA TRP A 99 -5.52 -0.82 -4.93
C TRP A 99 -6.53 -1.81 -5.49
N PHE A 100 -6.92 -1.66 -6.75
CA PHE A 100 -7.77 -2.65 -7.42
C PHE A 100 -7.06 -3.98 -7.54
N SER A 101 -5.80 -3.97 -7.97
CA SER A 101 -5.01 -5.19 -8.21
C SER A 101 -4.67 -5.93 -6.92
N ILE A 102 -4.18 -5.25 -5.88
CA ILE A 102 -3.77 -5.91 -4.63
C ILE A 102 -4.97 -6.56 -3.92
N VAL A 103 -6.11 -5.87 -3.86
CA VAL A 103 -7.31 -6.43 -3.23
C VAL A 103 -7.92 -7.56 -4.08
N ALA A 104 -7.91 -7.43 -5.41
CA ALA A 104 -8.34 -8.50 -6.31
C ALA A 104 -7.51 -9.77 -6.12
N LEU A 105 -6.19 -9.64 -6.00
CA LEU A 105 -5.30 -10.77 -5.75
C LEU A 105 -5.55 -11.42 -4.38
N HIS A 106 -5.83 -10.62 -3.35
CA HIS A 106 -6.28 -11.18 -2.06
C HIS A 106 -7.59 -11.95 -2.20
N LYS A 107 -8.57 -11.45 -2.95
CA LYS A 107 -9.84 -12.16 -3.21
C LYS A 107 -9.63 -13.50 -3.92
N LEU A 108 -8.58 -13.61 -4.73
CA LEU A 108 -8.21 -14.84 -5.44
C LEU A 108 -7.35 -15.81 -4.61
N GLY A 109 -6.87 -15.40 -3.44
CA GLY A 109 -5.88 -16.17 -2.69
C GLY A 109 -4.49 -16.17 -3.33
N ALA A 110 -4.22 -15.23 -4.25
CA ALA A 110 -2.94 -15.08 -4.92
C ALA A 110 -1.96 -14.25 -4.09
N VAL A 111 -0.68 -14.37 -4.38
CA VAL A 111 0.41 -13.68 -3.68
C VAL A 111 0.79 -12.42 -4.43
N VAL A 112 0.73 -11.29 -3.74
CA VAL A 112 1.12 -9.98 -4.29
C VAL A 112 2.59 -9.72 -4.05
N ILE A 113 3.31 -9.28 -5.09
CA ILE A 113 4.70 -8.83 -4.99
C ILE A 113 4.78 -7.37 -5.46
N PRO A 114 4.58 -6.40 -4.55
CA PRO A 114 4.76 -5.00 -4.92
C PRO A 114 6.23 -4.72 -5.24
N ALA A 115 6.47 -3.98 -6.32
CA ALA A 115 7.81 -3.68 -6.78
C ALA A 115 7.92 -2.23 -7.28
N THR A 116 9.09 -1.64 -7.07
CA THR A 116 9.35 -0.26 -7.52
C THR A 116 9.51 -0.21 -9.05
N HIS A 117 9.09 0.91 -9.62
CA HIS A 117 9.28 1.22 -11.03
C HIS A 117 10.76 1.46 -11.43
N LEU A 118 11.66 1.49 -10.45
CA LEU A 118 13.09 1.68 -10.67
C LEU A 118 13.84 0.35 -10.97
N LEU A 119 13.12 -0.77 -11.04
CA LEU A 119 13.73 -2.07 -11.36
C LEU A 119 14.32 -2.07 -12.77
N THR A 120 15.56 -2.55 -12.87
CA THR A 120 16.21 -2.82 -14.15
C THR A 120 15.85 -4.21 -14.68
N LYS A 121 16.20 -4.51 -15.93
CA LYS A 121 16.09 -5.85 -16.52
C LYS A 121 16.61 -6.94 -15.57
N LYS A 122 17.84 -6.77 -15.06
CA LYS A 122 18.48 -7.75 -14.15
C LYS A 122 17.63 -8.00 -12.90
N ASP A 123 17.11 -6.92 -12.30
CA ASP A 123 16.29 -7.00 -11.10
C ASP A 123 14.97 -7.75 -11.34
N ILE A 124 14.35 -7.54 -12.51
CA ILE A 124 13.11 -8.21 -12.92
C ILE A 124 13.36 -9.70 -13.14
N VAL A 125 14.39 -10.06 -13.92
CA VAL A 125 14.78 -11.47 -14.17
C VAL A 125 14.99 -12.21 -12.86
N TYR A 126 15.75 -11.61 -11.94
CA TYR A 126 16.02 -12.22 -10.64
C TYR A 126 14.71 -12.51 -9.87
N ARG A 127 13.83 -11.53 -9.75
CA ARG A 127 12.56 -11.66 -9.00
C ARG A 127 11.62 -12.66 -9.64
N CYS A 128 11.51 -12.64 -10.97
CA CYS A 128 10.65 -13.55 -11.70
C CYS A 128 11.07 -15.01 -11.48
N ASN A 129 12.38 -15.29 -11.52
CA ASN A 129 12.90 -16.65 -11.34
C ASN A 129 12.93 -17.08 -9.86
N ALA A 130 13.21 -16.15 -8.93
CA ALA A 130 13.26 -16.46 -7.51
C ALA A 130 11.89 -16.75 -6.90
N ALA A 131 10.83 -16.06 -7.37
CA ALA A 131 9.47 -16.19 -6.86
C ALA A 131 8.51 -16.91 -7.82
N ASP A 132 8.99 -17.44 -8.93
CA ASP A 132 8.16 -18.10 -9.95
C ASP A 132 6.95 -17.27 -10.40
N ILE A 133 7.19 -15.99 -10.68
CA ILE A 133 6.15 -14.99 -10.98
C ILE A 133 5.42 -15.38 -12.26
N LYS A 134 4.08 -15.48 -12.21
CA LYS A 134 3.23 -15.82 -13.34
C LYS A 134 2.75 -14.64 -14.15
N MET A 135 2.51 -13.50 -13.49
CA MET A 135 2.00 -12.30 -14.14
C MET A 135 2.69 -11.04 -13.61
N ILE A 136 2.91 -10.07 -14.49
CA ILE A 136 3.34 -8.72 -14.13
C ILE A 136 2.25 -7.74 -14.54
N VAL A 137 1.82 -6.90 -13.59
CA VAL A 137 0.95 -5.74 -13.85
C VAL A 137 1.77 -4.48 -13.64
N CYS A 138 1.89 -3.62 -14.64
CA CYS A 138 2.76 -2.44 -14.57
C CYS A 138 2.12 -1.17 -15.10
N ALA A 139 2.68 -0.02 -14.75
CA ALA A 139 2.39 1.22 -15.45
C ALA A 139 2.94 1.16 -16.89
N GLY A 140 2.17 1.66 -17.86
CA GLY A 140 2.46 1.54 -19.30
C GLY A 140 3.54 2.50 -19.82
N GLU A 141 4.37 3.07 -18.95
CA GLU A 141 5.46 3.97 -19.32
C GLU A 141 6.62 3.19 -19.96
N SER A 142 7.18 3.69 -21.06
CA SER A 142 8.20 3.01 -21.86
C SER A 142 9.41 2.55 -21.04
N VAL A 143 9.87 3.36 -20.08
CA VAL A 143 11.02 3.00 -19.21
C VAL A 143 10.75 1.71 -18.43
N ILE A 144 9.51 1.49 -17.97
CA ILE A 144 9.10 0.30 -17.21
C ILE A 144 8.91 -0.88 -18.16
N THR A 145 8.13 -0.69 -19.21
CA THR A 145 7.76 -1.75 -20.16
C THR A 145 8.94 -2.26 -20.96
N ASP A 146 9.92 -1.40 -21.32
CA ASP A 146 11.13 -1.80 -22.00
C ASP A 146 12.01 -2.73 -21.14
N HIS A 147 12.16 -2.42 -19.84
CA HIS A 147 12.87 -3.31 -18.91
C HIS A 147 12.16 -4.65 -18.72
N ILE A 148 10.83 -4.64 -18.63
CA ILE A 148 10.02 -5.87 -18.53
C ILE A 148 10.18 -6.69 -19.80
N THR A 149 9.96 -6.10 -20.98
CA THR A 149 10.08 -6.78 -22.27
C THR A 149 11.46 -7.42 -22.44
N ALA A 150 12.51 -6.66 -22.12
CA ALA A 150 13.88 -7.16 -22.19
C ALA A 150 14.17 -8.32 -21.20
N ALA A 151 13.40 -8.43 -20.09
CA ALA A 151 13.57 -9.49 -19.10
C ALA A 151 12.85 -10.80 -19.49
N MET A 152 11.84 -10.76 -20.35
CA MET A 152 10.98 -11.92 -20.65
C MET A 152 11.71 -13.15 -21.21
N PRO A 153 12.72 -13.02 -22.13
CA PRO A 153 13.47 -14.18 -22.60
C PRO A 153 14.17 -15.00 -21.50
N GLU A 154 14.44 -14.37 -20.36
CA GLU A 154 15.11 -14.98 -19.20
C GLU A 154 14.17 -15.22 -18.01
N SER A 155 12.85 -15.01 -18.20
CA SER A 155 11.81 -15.13 -17.16
C SER A 155 10.69 -16.10 -17.59
N PRO A 156 10.97 -17.40 -17.78
CA PRO A 156 10.05 -18.35 -18.42
C PRO A 156 8.77 -18.64 -17.61
N SER A 157 8.73 -18.32 -16.32
CA SER A 157 7.55 -18.45 -15.47
C SER A 157 6.46 -17.43 -15.81
N VAL A 158 6.83 -16.23 -16.30
CA VAL A 158 5.89 -15.15 -16.63
C VAL A 158 5.08 -15.53 -17.86
N LYS A 159 3.76 -15.58 -17.72
CA LYS A 159 2.82 -15.95 -18.80
C LYS A 159 1.97 -14.78 -19.25
N ARG A 160 1.81 -13.74 -18.43
CA ARG A 160 0.95 -12.61 -18.69
C ARG A 160 1.65 -11.29 -18.33
N LEU A 161 1.53 -10.33 -19.22
CA LEU A 161 1.93 -8.95 -19.02
C LEU A 161 0.70 -8.06 -19.18
N VAL A 162 0.41 -7.26 -18.17
CA VAL A 162 -0.73 -6.34 -18.17
C VAL A 162 -0.23 -4.93 -17.92
N SER A 163 -0.66 -3.96 -18.70
CA SER A 163 -0.26 -2.55 -18.54
C SER A 163 -1.44 -1.65 -18.20
N VAL A 164 -1.17 -0.67 -17.37
CA VAL A 164 -2.07 0.43 -17.00
C VAL A 164 -1.60 1.69 -17.72
N GLY A 165 -2.40 2.21 -18.63
CA GLY A 165 -2.09 3.40 -19.39
C GLY A 165 -3.15 3.67 -20.47
N PRO A 166 -2.99 4.76 -21.24
CA PRO A 166 -3.93 5.09 -22.31
C PRO A 166 -3.94 4.05 -23.45
N GLU A 167 -2.78 3.42 -23.68
CA GLU A 167 -2.61 2.35 -24.67
C GLU A 167 -1.69 1.27 -24.11
N ALA A 168 -2.00 0.01 -24.39
CA ALA A 168 -1.15 -1.11 -24.02
C ALA A 168 0.01 -1.22 -25.04
N PRO A 169 1.27 -1.29 -24.57
CA PRO A 169 2.41 -1.58 -25.46
C PRO A 169 2.30 -2.96 -26.10
N GLU A 170 3.04 -3.18 -27.19
CA GLU A 170 3.09 -4.49 -27.85
C GLU A 170 3.51 -5.59 -26.86
N GLY A 171 2.77 -6.69 -26.85
CA GLY A 171 2.99 -7.82 -25.93
C GLY A 171 2.35 -7.66 -24.57
N PHE A 172 1.69 -6.54 -24.28
CA PHE A 172 0.95 -6.31 -23.04
C PHE A 172 -0.56 -6.31 -23.28
N GLU A 173 -1.30 -6.84 -22.34
CA GLU A 173 -2.74 -6.72 -22.28
C GLU A 173 -3.13 -5.38 -21.61
N ASP A 174 -4.23 -4.79 -22.08
CA ASP A 174 -4.75 -3.52 -21.54
C ASP A 174 -5.58 -3.79 -20.29
N PHE A 175 -5.17 -3.24 -19.15
CA PHE A 175 -5.83 -3.42 -17.87
C PHE A 175 -7.29 -2.96 -17.90
N HIS A 176 -7.54 -1.75 -18.43
CA HIS A 176 -8.88 -1.15 -18.41
C HIS A 176 -9.84 -1.90 -19.32
N LYS A 177 -9.44 -2.21 -20.55
CA LYS A 177 -10.25 -3.05 -21.47
C LYS A 177 -10.50 -4.43 -20.87
N GLY A 178 -9.49 -5.00 -20.19
CA GLY A 178 -9.62 -6.30 -19.54
C GLY A 178 -10.67 -6.31 -18.44
N ILE A 179 -10.65 -5.34 -17.53
CA ILE A 179 -11.64 -5.27 -16.47
C ILE A 179 -13.05 -4.91 -16.95
N GLU A 180 -13.16 -4.05 -17.99
CA GLU A 180 -14.45 -3.68 -18.60
C GLU A 180 -15.12 -4.86 -19.32
N ALA A 181 -14.32 -5.73 -19.94
CA ALA A 181 -14.80 -6.93 -20.62
C ALA A 181 -14.99 -8.14 -19.69
N ALA A 182 -14.58 -8.04 -18.43
CA ALA A 182 -14.62 -9.16 -17.50
C ALA A 182 -16.05 -9.63 -17.21
N ALA A 183 -16.23 -10.95 -17.15
CA ALA A 183 -17.47 -11.55 -16.69
C ALA A 183 -17.74 -11.18 -15.22
N PRO A 184 -18.98 -11.32 -14.71
CA PRO A 184 -19.25 -11.15 -13.29
C PRO A 184 -18.32 -12.04 -12.44
N PHE A 185 -17.74 -11.46 -11.38
CA PHE A 185 -16.82 -12.17 -10.51
C PHE A 185 -17.53 -13.29 -9.75
N VAL A 186 -16.95 -14.47 -9.79
CA VAL A 186 -17.38 -15.61 -8.99
C VAL A 186 -16.36 -15.86 -7.91
N LYS A 187 -16.74 -15.61 -6.65
CA LYS A 187 -15.89 -15.84 -5.49
C LYS A 187 -15.46 -17.30 -5.43
N PRO A 188 -14.16 -17.61 -5.32
CA PRO A 188 -13.71 -18.98 -5.04
C PRO A 188 -14.30 -19.51 -3.74
N GLU A 189 -14.62 -20.82 -3.70
CA GLU A 189 -15.18 -21.45 -2.50
C GLU A 189 -14.21 -21.39 -1.31
N HIS A 190 -12.93 -21.66 -1.58
CA HIS A 190 -11.84 -21.60 -0.61
C HIS A 190 -10.71 -20.74 -1.15
N PRO A 191 -10.81 -19.39 -1.05
CA PRO A 191 -9.81 -18.50 -1.62
C PRO A 191 -8.47 -18.60 -0.91
N ASN A 192 -8.46 -18.79 0.42
CA ASN A 192 -7.24 -18.86 1.24
C ASN A 192 -7.51 -19.46 2.61
N THR A 193 -6.43 -19.88 3.28
CA THR A 193 -6.34 -20.09 4.73
C THR A 193 -5.59 -18.91 5.37
N ASN A 194 -5.53 -18.84 6.70
CA ASN A 194 -4.76 -17.82 7.41
C ASN A 194 -3.25 -17.96 7.22
N ASP A 195 -2.77 -19.21 7.03
CA ASP A 195 -1.35 -19.53 6.89
C ASP A 195 -0.83 -19.39 5.45
N ASP A 196 -1.72 -19.18 4.47
CA ASP A 196 -1.31 -18.95 3.10
C ASP A 196 -0.57 -17.60 2.95
N ILE A 197 0.41 -17.56 2.07
CA ILE A 197 1.12 -16.33 1.76
C ILE A 197 0.20 -15.42 0.93
N SER A 198 0.02 -14.17 1.38
CA SER A 198 -0.76 -13.14 0.68
C SER A 198 0.10 -12.07 0.03
N LEU A 199 1.27 -11.81 0.61
CA LEU A 199 2.14 -10.69 0.25
C LEU A 199 3.60 -11.08 0.39
N MET A 200 4.43 -10.68 -0.56
CA MET A 200 5.86 -10.91 -0.52
C MET A 200 6.62 -9.66 -0.94
N TYR A 201 7.70 -9.35 -0.22
CA TYR A 201 8.62 -8.28 -0.58
C TYR A 201 10.02 -8.81 -0.83
N PHE A 202 10.70 -8.19 -1.80
CA PHE A 202 12.14 -8.33 -1.97
C PHE A 202 12.84 -7.21 -1.22
N THR A 203 13.67 -7.56 -0.25
CA THR A 203 14.43 -6.60 0.56
C THR A 203 15.91 -6.65 0.21
N SER A 204 16.62 -5.52 0.33
CA SER A 204 18.07 -5.48 0.15
C SER A 204 18.73 -6.40 1.18
N GLY A 205 19.32 -7.48 0.70
CA GLY A 205 20.14 -8.36 1.55
C GLY A 205 21.50 -7.71 1.84
N THR A 206 22.05 -7.99 3.02
CA THR A 206 23.41 -7.54 3.40
C THR A 206 24.51 -8.28 2.64
N THR A 207 24.20 -9.39 1.97
CA THR A 207 25.17 -10.34 1.39
C THR A 207 24.94 -10.67 -0.08
N GLY A 208 24.34 -9.79 -0.89
CA GLY A 208 24.18 -10.04 -2.33
C GLY A 208 22.75 -9.83 -2.85
N GLU A 209 22.15 -10.85 -3.43
CA GLU A 209 20.83 -10.73 -4.07
C GLU A 209 19.70 -10.47 -3.04
N PRO A 210 18.61 -9.76 -3.45
CA PRO A 210 17.50 -9.46 -2.56
C PRO A 210 16.87 -10.71 -1.93
N LYS A 211 16.54 -10.62 -0.64
CA LYS A 211 15.84 -11.69 0.09
C LYS A 211 14.33 -11.52 -0.02
N MET A 212 13.63 -12.65 -0.10
CA MET A 212 12.17 -12.69 -0.07
C MET A 212 11.67 -12.72 1.37
N VAL A 213 10.72 -11.86 1.69
CA VAL A 213 10.02 -11.80 2.97
C VAL A 213 8.54 -11.97 2.71
N ALA A 214 7.99 -13.08 3.21
CA ALA A 214 6.60 -13.44 3.02
C ALA A 214 5.74 -13.03 4.23
N HIS A 215 4.51 -12.66 3.96
CA HIS A 215 3.47 -12.37 4.95
C HIS A 215 2.23 -13.18 4.61
N ASP A 216 1.60 -13.73 5.64
CA ASP A 216 0.37 -14.49 5.53
C ASP A 216 -0.89 -13.61 5.38
N PHE A 217 -2.06 -14.25 5.26
CA PHE A 217 -3.32 -13.52 5.13
C PHE A 217 -3.72 -12.75 6.38
N THR A 218 -3.16 -13.03 7.55
CA THR A 218 -3.46 -12.32 8.81
C THR A 218 -2.66 -11.02 8.98
N TYR A 219 -1.61 -10.82 8.18
CA TYR A 219 -0.73 -9.65 8.22
C TYR A 219 -1.48 -8.29 8.27
N PRO A 220 -2.55 -8.06 7.49
CA PRO A 220 -3.31 -6.82 7.55
C PRO A 220 -3.88 -6.49 8.95
N LEU A 221 -4.23 -7.49 9.74
CA LEU A 221 -4.78 -7.30 11.09
C LEU A 221 -3.75 -6.71 12.05
N GLY A 222 -2.47 -7.02 11.89
CA GLY A 222 -1.39 -6.39 12.65
C GLY A 222 -1.33 -4.88 12.45
N HIS A 223 -1.78 -4.39 11.28
CA HIS A 223 -1.81 -2.96 10.96
C HIS A 223 -2.98 -2.18 11.58
N ILE A 224 -3.86 -2.83 12.33
CA ILE A 224 -4.79 -2.13 13.23
C ILE A 224 -4.01 -1.25 14.20
N VAL A 225 -2.90 -1.76 14.74
CA VAL A 225 -2.03 -0.98 15.65
C VAL A 225 -1.43 0.23 14.92
N THR A 226 -0.94 0.03 13.72
CA THR A 226 -0.36 1.10 12.90
C THR A 226 -1.41 2.15 12.52
N GLY A 227 -2.56 1.74 12.00
CA GLY A 227 -3.61 2.65 11.53
C GLY A 227 -4.32 3.37 12.67
N SER A 228 -4.91 2.61 13.61
CA SER A 228 -5.79 3.19 14.63
C SER A 228 -5.04 3.83 15.79
N PHE A 229 -3.85 3.34 16.16
CA PHE A 229 -3.15 3.82 17.36
C PHE A 229 -1.90 4.64 17.06
N TRP A 230 -1.10 4.29 16.05
CA TRP A 230 0.07 5.10 15.72
C TRP A 230 -0.24 6.24 14.75
N HIS A 231 -0.92 5.99 13.62
CA HIS A 231 -1.42 7.06 12.75
C HIS A 231 -2.61 7.81 13.35
N ASN A 232 -3.22 7.29 14.42
CA ASN A 232 -4.38 7.85 15.12
C ASN A 232 -5.56 8.13 14.19
N LEU A 233 -5.81 7.22 13.25
CA LEU A 233 -6.86 7.40 12.23
C LEU A 233 -8.24 7.14 12.77
N LYS A 234 -9.18 7.93 12.26
CA LYS A 234 -10.61 7.84 12.49
C LYS A 234 -11.33 7.68 11.14
N GLU A 235 -12.59 7.31 11.18
CA GLU A 235 -13.42 7.21 9.97
C GLU A 235 -13.53 8.52 9.18
N SER A 236 -13.36 9.67 9.84
CA SER A 236 -13.35 10.99 9.22
C SER A 236 -11.99 11.41 8.65
N SER A 237 -10.93 10.61 8.87
CA SER A 237 -9.58 11.01 8.46
C SER A 237 -9.41 10.92 6.94
N LEU A 238 -8.74 11.92 6.36
CA LEU A 238 -8.13 11.87 5.03
C LEU A 238 -6.62 11.74 5.22
N HIS A 239 -6.08 10.58 4.93
CA HIS A 239 -4.70 10.20 5.26
C HIS A 239 -3.79 10.17 4.03
N LEU A 240 -2.73 10.96 4.05
CA LEU A 240 -1.67 10.95 3.04
C LEU A 240 -0.43 10.25 3.58
N THR A 241 0.01 9.17 2.92
CA THR A 241 1.35 8.60 3.13
C THR A 241 2.21 8.82 1.89
N ILE A 242 3.35 9.48 2.08
CA ILE A 242 4.32 9.69 1.00
C ILE A 242 5.21 8.44 0.88
N ALA A 243 4.83 7.58 -0.05
CA ALA A 243 5.57 6.38 -0.42
C ALA A 243 5.15 5.91 -1.83
N ASP A 244 6.09 5.30 -2.56
CA ASP A 244 5.80 4.53 -3.77
C ASP A 244 5.17 3.19 -3.40
N THR A 245 4.28 2.65 -4.25
CA THR A 245 3.57 1.40 -3.96
C THR A 245 4.47 0.17 -3.97
N GLY A 246 5.64 0.26 -4.56
CA GLY A 246 6.64 -0.81 -4.54
C GLY A 246 7.37 -0.99 -3.21
N TRP A 247 7.14 -0.12 -2.23
CA TRP A 247 7.75 -0.21 -0.90
C TRP A 247 6.75 -0.71 0.13
N GLY A 248 7.23 -1.46 1.13
CA GLY A 248 6.40 -1.97 2.24
C GLY A 248 5.60 -0.88 2.94
N LYS A 249 6.13 0.35 3.00
CA LYS A 249 5.42 1.52 3.53
C LYS A 249 4.06 1.78 2.88
N ALA A 250 3.85 1.38 1.64
CA ALA A 250 2.57 1.59 0.96
C ALA A 250 1.44 0.78 1.61
N VAL A 251 1.66 -0.51 1.88
CA VAL A 251 0.58 -1.37 2.39
C VAL A 251 0.24 -1.06 3.85
N TRP A 252 1.23 -0.73 4.69
CA TRP A 252 0.94 -0.36 6.08
C TRP A 252 0.63 1.13 6.26
N GLY A 253 1.02 2.00 5.32
CA GLY A 253 0.82 3.44 5.40
C GLY A 253 -0.38 3.95 4.61
N LYS A 254 -0.91 3.21 3.62
CA LYS A 254 -2.03 3.68 2.79
C LYS A 254 -2.92 2.55 2.24
N LEU A 255 -3.07 1.46 3.00
CA LEU A 255 -3.99 0.38 2.64
C LEU A 255 -4.60 -0.27 3.88
N TYR A 256 -3.87 -1.19 4.55
CA TYR A 256 -4.48 -2.11 5.50
C TYR A 256 -5.05 -1.43 6.75
N GLY A 257 -4.21 -0.82 7.56
CA GLY A 257 -4.64 -0.16 8.79
C GLY A 257 -5.60 1.01 8.53
N GLN A 258 -5.40 1.72 7.42
CA GLN A 258 -6.24 2.85 7.02
C GLN A 258 -7.67 2.40 6.74
N TRP A 259 -7.85 1.36 5.93
CA TRP A 259 -9.19 0.88 5.59
C TRP A 259 -9.85 0.09 6.72
N ILE A 260 -9.07 -0.60 7.57
CA ILE A 260 -9.64 -1.19 8.79
C ILE A 260 -10.15 -0.07 9.73
N ALA A 261 -9.42 1.03 9.87
CA ALA A 261 -9.87 2.21 10.62
C ALA A 261 -11.02 2.98 9.93
N GLY A 262 -11.31 2.68 8.66
CA GLY A 262 -12.35 3.35 7.86
C GLY A 262 -11.95 4.73 7.36
N ALA A 263 -10.66 5.05 7.35
CA ALA A 263 -10.12 6.30 6.85
C ALA A 263 -10.12 6.34 5.32
N ASN A 264 -10.34 7.52 4.75
CA ASN A 264 -10.13 7.78 3.33
C ASN A 264 -8.63 7.92 3.05
N VAL A 265 -8.10 7.17 2.09
CA VAL A 265 -6.70 7.22 1.69
C VAL A 265 -6.52 8.27 0.59
N PHE A 266 -5.68 9.26 0.84
CA PHE A 266 -5.30 10.24 -0.18
C PHE A 266 -4.02 9.81 -0.88
N VAL A 267 -4.03 9.82 -2.21
CA VAL A 267 -2.89 9.47 -3.07
C VAL A 267 -2.61 10.61 -4.05
N TYR A 268 -1.41 11.13 -3.98
CA TYR A 268 -0.91 12.07 -4.97
C TYR A 268 0.12 11.36 -5.86
N ASP A 269 -0.26 11.15 -7.12
CA ASP A 269 0.57 10.54 -8.16
C ASP A 269 1.34 11.63 -8.90
N HIS A 270 2.54 11.90 -8.41
CA HIS A 270 3.44 12.90 -8.97
C HIS A 270 4.60 12.25 -9.72
N GLU A 271 5.07 12.90 -10.77
CA GLU A 271 6.28 12.48 -11.48
C GLU A 271 7.54 12.87 -10.69
N LYS A 272 7.56 14.08 -10.16
CA LYS A 272 8.68 14.60 -9.37
C LYS A 272 8.18 15.13 -8.03
N PHE A 273 8.83 14.71 -6.95
CA PHE A 273 8.57 15.28 -5.63
C PHE A 273 8.98 16.75 -5.57
N THR A 274 8.06 17.62 -5.12
CA THR A 274 8.35 18.98 -4.70
C THR A 274 7.63 19.26 -3.38
N PRO A 275 8.30 19.90 -2.38
CA PRO A 275 7.67 20.19 -1.09
C PRO A 275 6.43 21.10 -1.23
N ALA A 276 6.52 22.12 -2.11
CA ALA A 276 5.41 23.04 -2.39
C ALA A 276 4.16 22.29 -2.86
N ALA A 277 4.29 21.38 -3.83
CA ALA A 277 3.15 20.62 -4.33
C ALA A 277 2.49 19.73 -3.24
N ILE A 278 3.27 19.17 -2.33
CA ILE A 278 2.71 18.41 -1.18
C ILE A 278 1.90 19.35 -0.26
N LEU A 279 2.42 20.54 0.04
CA LEU A 279 1.74 21.53 0.89
C LEU A 279 0.45 22.03 0.22
N GLU A 280 0.48 22.31 -1.08
CA GLU A 280 -0.70 22.64 -1.87
C GLU A 280 -1.76 21.53 -1.80
N LYS A 281 -1.37 20.26 -1.97
CA LYS A 281 -2.32 19.14 -1.87
C LYS A 281 -2.89 18.97 -0.46
N ILE A 282 -2.10 19.20 0.59
CA ILE A 282 -2.62 19.20 1.97
C ILE A 282 -3.69 20.27 2.14
N GLN A 283 -3.43 21.48 1.68
CA GLN A 283 -4.38 22.60 1.72
C GLN A 283 -5.63 22.31 0.88
N ASP A 284 -5.46 22.01 -0.41
CA ASP A 284 -6.55 21.96 -1.39
C ASP A 284 -7.55 20.82 -1.10
N TYR A 285 -7.05 19.71 -0.55
CA TYR A 285 -7.85 18.54 -0.23
C TYR A 285 -8.17 18.40 1.27
N HIS A 286 -7.72 19.36 2.10
CA HIS A 286 -7.92 19.32 3.55
C HIS A 286 -7.45 18.02 4.19
N VAL A 287 -6.23 17.60 3.86
CA VAL A 287 -5.62 16.38 4.43
C VAL A 287 -5.51 16.51 5.94
N THR A 288 -6.01 15.52 6.67
CA THR A 288 -6.05 15.57 8.15
C THR A 288 -4.87 14.85 8.80
N SER A 289 -4.24 13.92 8.09
CA SER A 289 -3.14 13.13 8.65
C SER A 289 -2.07 12.86 7.58
N LEU A 290 -0.80 13.07 7.96
CA LEU A 290 0.36 12.89 7.07
C LEU A 290 1.34 11.87 7.66
N CYS A 291 1.74 10.89 6.85
CA CYS A 291 2.88 10.02 7.13
C CYS A 291 3.98 10.19 6.07
N ALA A 292 5.17 10.53 6.50
CA ALA A 292 6.31 10.69 5.60
C ALA A 292 7.64 10.32 6.29
N PRO A 293 8.72 10.01 5.54
CA PRO A 293 10.05 9.89 6.14
C PRO A 293 10.59 11.23 6.62
N PRO A 294 11.53 11.25 7.58
CA PRO A 294 12.17 12.47 8.10
C PRO A 294 12.71 13.40 7.02
N THR A 295 13.26 12.83 5.96
CA THR A 295 13.78 13.61 4.82
C THR A 295 12.71 14.50 4.20
N ILE A 296 11.47 14.04 4.07
CA ILE A 296 10.35 14.85 3.54
C ILE A 296 10.07 16.03 4.46
N PHE A 297 9.93 15.80 5.77
CA PHE A 297 9.70 16.88 6.73
C PHE A 297 10.85 17.92 6.74
N ARG A 298 12.09 17.46 6.53
CA ARG A 298 13.24 18.36 6.36
C ARG A 298 13.07 19.28 5.14
N PHE A 299 12.52 18.79 4.04
CA PHE A 299 12.21 19.64 2.90
C PHE A 299 11.03 20.59 3.18
N LEU A 300 9.96 20.09 3.82
CA LEU A 300 8.79 20.91 4.13
C LEU A 300 9.11 22.12 5.02
N ILE A 301 9.99 21.98 6.02
CA ILE A 301 10.35 23.11 6.90
C ILE A 301 11.25 24.17 6.23
N HIS A 302 11.77 23.93 5.03
CA HIS A 302 12.48 24.93 4.25
C HIS A 302 11.55 25.76 3.38
N GLU A 303 10.29 25.37 3.22
CA GLU A 303 9.27 26.18 2.58
C GLU A 303 8.70 27.24 3.56
N ASP A 304 8.17 28.31 3.01
CA ASP A 304 7.42 29.29 3.78
C ASP A 304 6.00 28.78 4.09
N LEU A 305 5.87 28.04 5.20
CA LEU A 305 4.60 27.42 5.59
C LEU A 305 3.46 28.41 5.84
N THR A 306 3.77 29.71 6.01
CA THR A 306 2.73 30.73 6.21
C THR A 306 1.91 31.01 4.95
N LYS A 307 2.37 30.54 3.79
CA LYS A 307 1.67 30.65 2.51
C LYS A 307 0.59 29.61 2.30
N TYR A 308 0.53 28.58 3.15
CA TYR A 308 -0.37 27.45 3.02
C TYR A 308 -1.33 27.37 4.20
N ASP A 309 -2.60 27.07 3.93
CA ASP A 309 -3.54 26.71 4.98
C ASP A 309 -3.38 25.23 5.37
N LEU A 310 -2.71 25.01 6.48
CA LEU A 310 -2.48 23.66 7.05
C LEU A 310 -3.41 23.37 8.23
N SER A 311 -4.48 24.16 8.43
CA SER A 311 -5.39 24.05 9.59
C SER A 311 -6.15 22.72 9.65
N SER A 312 -6.29 22.03 8.51
CA SER A 312 -6.89 20.69 8.44
C SER A 312 -5.97 19.58 8.97
N LEU A 313 -4.64 19.80 8.98
CA LEU A 313 -3.67 18.81 9.37
C LEU A 313 -3.60 18.66 10.90
N GLU A 314 -4.09 17.54 11.41
CA GLU A 314 -4.22 17.27 12.84
C GLU A 314 -3.07 16.40 13.39
N TYR A 315 -2.52 15.51 12.57
CA TYR A 315 -1.61 14.46 13.04
C TYR A 315 -0.55 14.09 12.01
N CYS A 316 0.71 14.02 12.46
CA CYS A 316 1.82 13.65 11.60
C CYS A 316 2.62 12.50 12.19
N THR A 317 2.89 11.48 11.38
CA THR A 317 3.72 10.35 11.74
C THR A 317 4.95 10.26 10.86
N ILE A 318 6.01 9.72 11.43
CA ILE A 318 7.33 9.67 10.79
C ILE A 318 7.97 8.31 11.04
N ALA A 319 8.50 7.68 10.01
CA ALA A 319 9.21 6.42 10.10
C ALA A 319 10.13 6.19 8.89
N GLY A 320 11.11 5.31 9.06
CA GLY A 320 12.04 4.87 8.02
C GLY A 320 13.47 5.38 8.21
N GLU A 321 13.65 6.47 8.95
CA GLU A 321 14.95 7.05 9.29
C GLU A 321 14.84 7.63 10.71
N ALA A 322 15.96 7.88 11.39
CA ALA A 322 15.96 8.58 12.68
C ALA A 322 15.56 10.05 12.51
N LEU A 323 14.66 10.52 13.37
CA LEU A 323 14.21 11.91 13.36
C LEU A 323 15.30 12.84 13.94
N ASN A 324 15.70 13.83 13.14
CA ASN A 324 16.59 14.89 13.66
C ASN A 324 15.79 15.81 14.60
N PRO A 325 16.24 16.03 15.85
CA PRO A 325 15.56 16.89 16.80
C PRO A 325 15.30 18.32 16.29
N ALA A 326 16.19 18.88 15.48
CA ALA A 326 16.01 20.21 14.90
C ALA A 326 14.82 20.26 13.93
N VAL A 327 14.59 19.20 13.15
CA VAL A 327 13.43 19.08 12.26
C VAL A 327 12.14 19.00 13.07
N PHE A 328 12.14 18.19 14.13
CA PHE A 328 11.01 18.07 15.05
C PHE A 328 10.61 19.41 15.67
N GLU A 329 11.57 20.11 16.29
CA GLU A 329 11.32 21.38 16.98
C GLU A 329 10.89 22.47 15.98
N THR A 330 11.52 22.53 14.81
CA THR A 330 11.16 23.51 13.77
C THR A 330 9.75 23.27 13.23
N PHE A 331 9.41 22.04 12.86
CA PHE A 331 8.08 21.72 12.35
C PHE A 331 7.00 22.02 13.41
N LYS A 332 7.22 21.58 14.65
CA LYS A 332 6.31 21.86 15.78
C LYS A 332 6.14 23.36 16.03
N LYS A 333 7.22 24.15 15.96
CA LYS A 333 7.16 25.60 16.12
C LYS A 333 6.34 26.26 15.02
N LEU A 334 6.48 25.81 13.79
CA LEU A 334 5.82 26.40 12.62
C LEU A 334 4.34 25.99 12.50
N THR A 335 3.99 24.78 12.88
CA THR A 335 2.65 24.20 12.66
C THR A 335 1.86 23.94 13.94
N GLY A 336 2.50 23.90 15.09
CA GLY A 336 1.91 23.41 16.36
C GLY A 336 1.80 21.89 16.46
N ILE A 337 2.09 21.14 15.40
CA ILE A 337 1.91 19.68 15.32
C ILE A 337 3.20 18.97 15.74
N LYS A 338 3.06 17.93 16.56
CA LYS A 338 4.17 17.03 16.91
C LYS A 338 4.32 15.94 15.84
N LEU A 339 5.57 15.61 15.51
CA LEU A 339 5.90 14.45 14.70
C LEU A 339 5.97 13.21 15.59
N MET A 340 5.11 12.24 15.35
CA MET A 340 5.05 11.00 16.12
C MET A 340 5.93 9.95 15.44
N GLU A 341 7.11 9.70 16.02
CA GLU A 341 8.07 8.76 15.47
C GLU A 341 7.65 7.31 15.72
N GLY A 342 7.63 6.50 14.65
CA GLY A 342 7.50 5.06 14.74
C GLY A 342 8.85 4.41 14.48
N PHE A 343 9.35 3.66 15.45
CA PHE A 343 10.52 2.81 15.25
C PHE A 343 10.11 1.51 14.59
N GLY A 344 10.64 1.26 13.41
CA GLY A 344 10.51 0.00 12.71
C GLY A 344 11.75 -0.25 11.88
N PRO A 345 12.24 -1.49 11.80
CA PRO A 345 13.36 -1.79 10.94
C PRO A 345 13.04 -1.51 9.48
N VAL A 346 14.04 -1.04 8.73
CA VAL A 346 13.93 -0.82 7.28
C VAL A 346 13.66 -2.14 6.56
N SER A 347 14.18 -3.26 7.11
CA SER A 347 13.91 -4.63 6.68
C SER A 347 13.06 -5.32 7.74
N TYR A 348 12.29 -6.32 7.35
CA TYR A 348 11.31 -7.01 8.18
C TYR A 348 11.90 -7.71 9.41
N THR A 349 11.16 -7.74 10.50
CA THR A 349 11.60 -8.02 11.88
C THR A 349 12.39 -9.31 12.06
N HIS A 350 12.03 -10.40 11.40
CA HIS A 350 12.72 -11.69 11.55
C HIS A 350 14.11 -11.75 10.91
N LEU A 351 14.40 -10.90 9.92
CA LEU A 351 15.74 -10.77 9.33
C LEU A 351 16.69 -9.98 10.24
N ARG A 352 16.16 -9.14 11.12
CA ARG A 352 16.93 -8.30 12.03
C ARG A 352 17.15 -8.90 13.41
N ALA A 353 16.33 -9.83 13.83
CA ALA A 353 16.60 -10.55 15.08
C ALA A 353 17.99 -11.20 15.04
N HIS A 354 18.42 -11.69 13.89
CA HIS A 354 19.78 -12.23 13.70
C HIS A 354 20.89 -11.17 13.58
N GLU A 355 20.57 -9.95 13.13
CA GLU A 355 21.56 -8.87 13.04
C GLU A 355 21.73 -8.15 14.38
N THR A 356 20.68 -8.04 15.19
CA THR A 356 20.74 -7.40 16.50
C THR A 356 21.49 -8.25 17.53
N ASP A 357 21.41 -9.56 17.44
CA ASP A 357 22.15 -10.48 18.30
C ASP A 357 23.68 -10.45 18.07
N GLN A 358 24.13 -9.85 16.95
CA GLN A 358 25.56 -9.67 16.65
C GLN A 358 26.14 -8.35 17.18
N TYR A 359 25.30 -7.42 17.64
CA TYR A 359 25.71 -6.08 18.11
C TYR A 359 25.34 -5.81 19.57
N LEU A 360 24.81 -6.79 20.29
CA LEU A 360 24.61 -6.78 21.73
C LEU A 360 25.60 -7.76 22.39
#